data_cfb054d20d20a5568db9e743205e94d0
#
_entry.id   cfb054d20d20a5568db9e743205e94d0
#
_cell.length_a   1.000
_cell.length_b   1.000
_cell.length_c   1.000
_cell.angle_alpha   90.00
_cell.angle_beta   90.00
_cell.angle_gamma   90.00
#
_symmetry.space_group_name_H-M   'P 1'
#
loop_
_entity.id
_entity.type
_entity.pdbx_description
1 polymer ?
#
loop_
_entity_poly.entity_id
_entity_poly.type
_entity_poly.pdbx_seq_one_letter_code
_entity_poly.pdbx_strand_id
1 'polypeptide(L)'
;MDENNKFDVVGTNIAEKATMIWNVADMLRGPFKPHEYGLVILPMTVVKRFHDCLLPTHKAVLEQYEKVKNFAVIDGFLTKASGYQFYNISKYTFESLLADPENIEANFRDYLNGFSANVQDVLAKFDFDNIIRRMVESNTLYLVIKEFNSQKGYLGPDKISAVDCGYI
;
A
#
# COMPACT_ATOMS: atom_id res chain seq x y z
N MET A 1 -13.63 2.79 -27.17
CA MET A 1 -12.17 2.78 -27.04
C MET A 1 -11.60 1.77 -28.02
N ASP A 2 -10.71 2.18 -28.88
CA ASP A 2 -10.09 1.30 -29.86
C ASP A 2 -9.22 0.26 -29.11
N GLU A 3 -9.26 -1.02 -29.54
CA GLU A 3 -8.50 -2.09 -28.88
C GLU A 3 -6.99 -1.77 -28.79
N ASN A 4 -6.45 -1.14 -29.82
CA ASN A 4 -5.05 -0.72 -29.87
C ASN A 4 -4.71 0.27 -28.73
N ASN A 5 -5.60 1.20 -28.44
CA ASN A 5 -5.39 2.19 -27.39
C ASN A 5 -5.37 1.56 -25.98
N LYS A 6 -6.15 0.50 -25.78
CA LYS A 6 -6.19 -0.23 -24.51
C LYS A 6 -4.86 -0.95 -24.23
N PHE A 7 -4.26 -1.59 -25.23
CA PHE A 7 -2.96 -2.25 -25.09
C PHE A 7 -1.83 -1.24 -24.82
N ASP A 8 -1.85 -0.08 -25.46
CA ASP A 8 -0.84 0.96 -25.26
C ASP A 8 -0.91 1.53 -23.83
N VAL A 9 -2.10 1.73 -23.27
CA VAL A 9 -2.30 2.21 -21.90
C VAL A 9 -1.79 1.18 -20.89
N VAL A 10 -2.10 -0.10 -21.06
CA VAL A 10 -1.61 -1.18 -20.18
C VAL A 10 -0.08 -1.27 -20.24
N GLY A 11 0.50 -1.24 -21.43
CA GLY A 11 1.95 -1.27 -21.62
C GLY A 11 2.65 -0.09 -20.95
N THR A 12 2.10 1.11 -21.06
CA THR A 12 2.62 2.31 -20.40
C THR A 12 2.57 2.18 -18.87
N ASN A 13 1.45 1.70 -18.32
CA ASN A 13 1.30 1.48 -16.87
C ASN A 13 2.32 0.46 -16.35
N ILE A 14 2.52 -0.64 -17.06
CA ILE A 14 3.50 -1.67 -16.69
C ILE A 14 4.92 -1.10 -16.72
N ALA A 15 5.28 -0.32 -17.75
CA ALA A 15 6.59 0.31 -17.86
C ALA A 15 6.86 1.29 -16.71
N GLU A 16 5.87 2.10 -16.33
CA GLU A 16 5.97 3.01 -15.18
C GLU A 16 6.18 2.25 -13.88
N LYS A 17 5.46 1.14 -13.65
CA LYS A 17 5.59 0.31 -12.46
C LYS A 17 6.94 -0.38 -12.43
N ALA A 18 7.43 -0.88 -13.56
CA ALA A 18 8.77 -1.46 -13.67
C ALA A 18 9.85 -0.44 -13.30
N THR A 19 9.74 0.80 -13.78
CA THR A 19 10.66 1.88 -13.42
C THR A 19 10.63 2.16 -11.92
N MET A 20 9.46 2.24 -11.32
CA MET A 20 9.30 2.43 -9.88
C MET A 20 9.97 1.31 -9.09
N ILE A 21 9.76 0.05 -9.50
CA ILE A 21 10.38 -1.12 -8.86
C ILE A 21 11.89 -1.07 -8.96
N TRP A 22 12.46 -0.68 -10.12
CA TRP A 22 13.89 -0.48 -10.27
C TRP A 22 14.44 0.58 -9.33
N ASN A 23 13.73 1.70 -9.17
CA ASN A 23 14.11 2.76 -8.24
C ASN A 23 14.13 2.25 -6.80
N VAL A 24 13.12 1.47 -6.41
CA VAL A 24 13.09 0.85 -5.07
C VAL A 24 14.26 -0.12 -4.90
N ALA A 25 14.54 -0.97 -5.88
CA ALA A 25 15.66 -1.90 -5.83
C ALA A 25 16.99 -1.18 -5.64
N ASP A 26 17.18 -0.04 -6.30
CA ASP A 26 18.38 0.78 -6.12
C ASP A 26 18.51 1.32 -4.68
N MET A 27 17.41 1.70 -4.05
CA MET A 27 17.40 2.15 -2.65
C MET A 27 17.75 1.02 -1.69
N LEU A 28 17.41 -0.22 -2.02
CA LEU A 28 17.66 -1.39 -1.19
C LEU A 28 19.05 -1.97 -1.35
N ARG A 29 19.79 -1.52 -2.35
CA ARG A 29 21.14 -2.00 -2.62
C ARG A 29 22.07 -1.67 -1.45
N GLY A 30 22.75 -2.68 -0.93
CA GLY A 30 23.59 -2.58 0.27
C GLY A 30 22.89 -3.15 1.50
N PRO A 31 21.82 -2.52 2.04
CA PRO A 31 21.09 -3.06 3.19
C PRO A 31 20.41 -4.41 2.94
N PHE A 32 20.00 -4.64 1.70
CA PHE A 32 19.37 -5.88 1.25
C PHE A 32 20.17 -6.49 0.11
N LYS A 33 20.24 -7.82 0.08
CA LYS A 33 20.81 -8.54 -1.05
C LYS A 33 19.81 -8.60 -2.20
N PRO A 34 20.27 -8.73 -3.48
CA PRO A 34 19.36 -8.76 -4.63
C PRO A 34 18.22 -9.78 -4.52
N HIS A 35 18.48 -10.97 -3.97
CA HIS A 35 17.44 -11.99 -3.78
C HIS A 35 16.46 -11.64 -2.66
N GLU A 36 16.73 -10.60 -1.87
CA GLU A 36 15.87 -10.13 -0.79
C GLU A 36 14.96 -8.97 -1.19
N TYR A 37 15.17 -8.37 -2.37
CA TYR A 37 14.39 -7.20 -2.79
C TYR A 37 12.88 -7.49 -2.83
N GLY A 38 12.50 -8.70 -3.24
CA GLY A 38 11.11 -9.13 -3.24
C GLY A 38 10.47 -9.14 -1.85
N LEU A 39 11.25 -9.33 -0.79
CA LEU A 39 10.75 -9.31 0.58
C LEU A 39 10.21 -7.91 0.98
N VAL A 40 10.70 -6.86 0.34
CA VAL A 40 10.23 -5.49 0.50
C VAL A 40 9.16 -5.16 -0.53
N ILE A 41 9.45 -5.41 -1.81
CA ILE A 41 8.64 -4.95 -2.94
C ILE A 41 7.27 -5.61 -2.94
N LEU A 42 7.17 -6.93 -2.68
CA LEU A 42 5.90 -7.64 -2.72
C LEU A 42 4.91 -7.14 -1.66
N PRO A 43 5.23 -7.11 -0.36
CA PRO A 43 4.27 -6.60 0.62
C PRO A 43 3.99 -5.10 0.44
N MET A 44 4.97 -4.29 0.05
CA MET A 44 4.72 -2.88 -0.22
C MET A 44 3.75 -2.67 -1.39
N THR A 45 3.86 -3.48 -2.44
CA THR A 45 2.92 -3.45 -3.57
C THR A 45 1.51 -3.79 -3.11
N VAL A 46 1.36 -4.82 -2.29
CA VAL A 46 0.06 -5.23 -1.72
C VAL A 46 -0.53 -4.10 -0.87
N VAL A 47 0.24 -3.54 0.04
CA VAL A 47 -0.19 -2.42 0.90
C VAL A 47 -0.61 -1.21 0.05
N LYS A 48 0.21 -0.84 -0.94
CA LYS A 48 -0.08 0.32 -1.80
C LYS A 48 -1.34 0.09 -2.62
N ARG A 49 -1.57 -1.12 -3.13
CA ARG A 49 -2.80 -1.46 -3.84
C ARG A 49 -4.02 -1.28 -2.94
N PHE A 50 -3.99 -1.81 -1.74
CA PHE A 50 -5.08 -1.64 -0.78
C PHE A 50 -5.29 -0.16 -0.41
N HIS A 51 -4.19 0.56 -0.18
CA HIS A 51 -4.24 1.98 0.09
C HIS A 51 -4.96 2.75 -1.02
N ASP A 52 -4.56 2.54 -2.26
CA ASP A 52 -5.10 3.28 -3.40
C ASP A 52 -6.56 2.90 -3.69
N CYS A 53 -6.94 1.64 -3.48
CA CYS A 53 -8.34 1.22 -3.54
C CYS A 53 -9.20 1.92 -2.47
N LEU A 54 -8.69 2.02 -1.26
CA LEU A 54 -9.44 2.58 -0.12
C LEU A 54 -9.44 4.11 -0.06
N LEU A 55 -8.52 4.77 -0.74
CA LEU A 55 -8.32 6.21 -0.62
C LEU A 55 -9.60 7.03 -0.89
N PRO A 56 -10.39 6.76 -1.95
CA PRO A 56 -11.60 7.53 -2.23
C PRO A 56 -12.65 7.48 -1.13
N THR A 57 -12.69 6.41 -0.34
CA THR A 57 -13.68 6.20 0.73
C THR A 57 -13.08 6.30 2.13
N HIS A 58 -11.81 6.65 2.25
CA HIS A 58 -11.10 6.70 3.53
C HIS A 58 -11.82 7.57 4.58
N LYS A 59 -12.24 8.77 4.18
CA LYS A 59 -12.97 9.66 5.08
C LYS A 59 -14.29 9.05 5.55
N ALA A 60 -15.05 8.42 4.65
CA ALA A 60 -16.31 7.78 4.98
C ALA A 60 -16.12 6.63 5.98
N VAL A 61 -15.05 5.85 5.83
CA VAL A 61 -14.69 4.78 6.76
C VAL A 61 -14.37 5.34 8.15
N LEU A 62 -13.57 6.40 8.23
CA LEU A 62 -13.23 7.03 9.51
C LEU A 62 -14.45 7.59 10.21
N GLU A 63 -15.35 8.25 9.49
CA GLU A 63 -16.61 8.77 10.04
C GLU A 63 -17.51 7.64 10.55
N GLN A 64 -17.63 6.56 9.80
CA GLN A 64 -18.41 5.40 10.20
C GLN A 64 -17.80 4.69 11.41
N TYR A 65 -16.48 4.57 11.46
CA TYR A 65 -15.78 3.97 12.59
C TYR A 65 -16.08 4.72 13.90
N GLU A 66 -16.08 6.04 13.90
CA GLU A 66 -16.43 6.82 15.09
C GLU A 66 -17.84 6.53 15.60
N LYS A 67 -18.77 6.20 14.71
CA LYS A 67 -20.14 5.85 15.07
C LYS A 67 -20.28 4.43 15.63
N VAL A 68 -19.48 3.49 15.17
CA VAL A 68 -19.66 2.05 15.45
C VAL A 68 -18.56 1.42 16.30
N LYS A 69 -17.50 2.14 16.63
CA LYS A 69 -16.32 1.60 17.32
C LYS A 69 -16.61 0.88 18.62
N ASN A 70 -17.71 1.21 19.29
CA ASN A 70 -18.15 0.59 20.54
C ASN A 70 -19.16 -0.56 20.33
N PHE A 71 -19.49 -0.88 19.09
CA PHE A 71 -20.36 -2.00 18.78
C PHE A 71 -19.60 -3.33 18.89
N ALA A 72 -20.32 -4.41 19.20
CA ALA A 72 -19.72 -5.74 19.31
C ALA A 72 -19.16 -6.24 17.97
N VAL A 73 -19.83 -5.92 16.85
CA VAL A 73 -19.42 -6.31 15.49
C VAL A 73 -19.45 -5.08 14.60
N ILE A 74 -18.32 -4.74 13.99
CA ILE A 74 -18.17 -3.52 13.20
C ILE A 74 -17.85 -3.76 11.72
N ASP A 75 -17.36 -4.98 11.36
CA ASP A 75 -16.84 -5.26 10.01
C ASP A 75 -17.87 -4.96 8.90
N GLY A 76 -19.14 -5.36 9.08
CA GLY A 76 -20.18 -5.10 8.09
C GLY A 76 -20.43 -3.63 7.82
N PHE A 77 -20.36 -2.79 8.85
CA PHE A 77 -20.48 -1.34 8.70
C PHE A 77 -19.30 -0.74 7.95
N LEU A 78 -18.10 -1.22 8.24
CA LEU A 78 -16.86 -0.64 7.68
C LEU A 78 -16.60 -1.14 6.27
N THR A 79 -16.92 -2.38 5.93
CA THR A 79 -16.84 -2.88 4.56
C THR A 79 -17.86 -2.19 3.65
N LYS A 80 -19.06 -1.90 4.17
CA LYS A 80 -20.06 -1.12 3.43
C LYS A 80 -19.56 0.30 3.15
N ALA A 81 -18.94 0.94 4.14
CA ALA A 81 -18.40 2.28 3.99
C ALA A 81 -17.21 2.32 3.02
N SER A 82 -16.34 1.32 3.06
CA SER A 82 -15.17 1.24 2.17
C SER A 82 -15.54 0.89 0.73
N GLY A 83 -16.59 0.11 0.54
CA GLY A 83 -16.96 -0.46 -0.77
C GLY A 83 -16.18 -1.71 -1.15
N TYR A 84 -15.42 -2.29 -0.22
CA TYR A 84 -14.60 -3.49 -0.40
C TYR A 84 -14.83 -4.47 0.75
N GLN A 85 -14.30 -5.69 0.61
CA GLN A 85 -14.34 -6.69 1.68
C GLN A 85 -13.25 -6.46 2.74
N PHE A 86 -12.58 -5.34 2.68
CA PHE A 86 -11.54 -4.91 3.60
C PHE A 86 -11.64 -3.40 3.83
N TYR A 87 -10.99 -2.90 4.87
CA TYR A 87 -10.99 -1.48 5.24
C TYR A 87 -9.74 -1.14 6.04
N ASN A 88 -9.55 0.15 6.30
CA ASN A 88 -8.53 0.65 7.21
C ASN A 88 -9.11 1.78 8.08
N ILE A 89 -8.92 1.69 9.38
CA ILE A 89 -9.42 2.66 10.36
C ILE A 89 -8.35 3.67 10.82
N SER A 90 -7.11 3.56 10.34
CA SER A 90 -6.07 4.53 10.66
C SER A 90 -6.34 5.87 9.97
N LYS A 91 -5.97 6.95 10.63
CA LYS A 91 -6.09 8.30 10.08
C LYS A 91 -5.07 8.57 8.95
N TYR A 92 -4.03 7.75 8.84
CA TYR A 92 -2.94 7.99 7.90
C TYR A 92 -3.27 7.55 6.49
N THR A 93 -2.68 8.28 5.54
CA THR A 93 -2.52 7.91 4.13
C THR A 93 -1.03 7.95 3.83
N PHE A 94 -0.59 7.46 2.67
CA PHE A 94 0.83 7.58 2.29
C PHE A 94 1.27 9.05 2.26
N GLU A 95 0.42 9.95 1.77
CA GLU A 95 0.71 11.38 1.77
C GLU A 95 0.95 11.91 3.19
N SER A 96 0.08 11.60 4.13
CA SER A 96 0.23 12.08 5.51
C SER A 96 1.39 11.42 6.25
N LEU A 97 1.71 10.16 5.92
CA LEU A 97 2.92 9.50 6.42
C LEU A 97 4.18 10.26 6.01
N LEU A 98 4.26 10.67 4.76
CA LEU A 98 5.42 11.39 4.23
C LEU A 98 5.52 12.82 4.76
N ALA A 99 4.41 13.39 5.24
CA ALA A 99 4.39 14.71 5.84
C ALA A 99 5.06 14.76 7.23
N ASP A 100 5.32 13.60 7.85
CA ASP A 100 5.94 13.49 9.18
C ASP A 100 7.09 12.48 9.15
N PRO A 101 8.23 12.82 8.53
CA PRO A 101 9.35 11.89 8.34
C PRO A 101 9.95 11.37 9.65
N GLU A 102 9.98 12.17 10.70
CA GLU A 102 10.60 11.80 11.96
C GLU A 102 9.86 10.67 12.67
N ASN A 103 8.55 10.55 12.45
CA ASN A 103 7.70 9.53 13.04
C ASN A 103 7.24 8.47 12.03
N ILE A 104 7.96 8.32 10.92
CA ILE A 104 7.53 7.47 9.81
C ILE A 104 7.33 6.00 10.25
N GLU A 105 8.19 5.47 11.10
CA GLU A 105 8.04 4.08 11.58
C GLU A 105 6.77 3.91 12.40
N ALA A 106 6.60 4.73 13.44
CA ALA A 106 5.45 4.62 14.33
C ALA A 106 4.14 4.84 13.57
N ASN A 107 4.11 5.84 12.69
CA ASN A 107 2.92 6.18 11.92
C ASN A 107 2.60 5.12 10.87
N PHE A 108 3.61 4.55 10.21
CA PHE A 108 3.41 3.47 9.25
C PHE A 108 2.91 2.19 9.93
N ARG A 109 3.45 1.86 11.11
CA ARG A 109 2.95 0.72 11.91
C ARG A 109 1.52 0.94 12.36
N ASP A 110 1.15 2.16 12.78
CA ASP A 110 -0.23 2.49 13.10
C ASP A 110 -1.14 2.31 11.88
N TYR A 111 -0.70 2.78 10.73
CA TYR A 111 -1.43 2.62 9.48
C TYR A 111 -1.68 1.14 9.16
N LEU A 112 -0.65 0.30 9.24
CA LEU A 112 -0.79 -1.13 8.97
C LEU A 112 -1.72 -1.82 9.98
N ASN A 113 -1.64 -1.44 11.25
CA ASN A 113 -2.49 -1.99 12.30
C ASN A 113 -3.95 -1.57 12.16
N GLY A 114 -4.23 -0.52 11.40
CA GLY A 114 -5.58 -0.07 11.10
C GLY A 114 -6.31 -0.90 10.06
N PHE A 115 -5.63 -1.75 9.31
CA PHE A 115 -6.26 -2.64 8.35
C PHE A 115 -7.16 -3.68 9.02
N SER A 116 -8.23 -4.08 8.33
CA SER A 116 -9.09 -5.19 8.75
C SER A 116 -8.30 -6.50 8.90
N ALA A 117 -8.86 -7.42 9.70
CA ALA A 117 -8.17 -8.66 10.09
C ALA A 117 -7.68 -9.49 8.90
N ASN A 118 -8.47 -9.54 7.82
CA ASN A 118 -8.09 -10.30 6.61
C ASN A 118 -6.83 -9.74 5.94
N VAL A 119 -6.65 -8.42 5.94
CA VAL A 119 -5.42 -7.80 5.42
C VAL A 119 -4.25 -8.07 6.39
N GLN A 120 -4.49 -7.99 7.71
CA GLN A 120 -3.47 -8.34 8.71
C GLN A 120 -2.93 -9.75 8.49
N ASP A 121 -3.80 -10.70 8.20
CA ASP A 121 -3.41 -12.09 7.93
C ASP A 121 -2.52 -12.20 6.69
N VAL A 122 -2.83 -11.44 5.64
CA VAL A 122 -2.00 -11.39 4.42
C VAL A 122 -0.61 -10.83 4.73
N LEU A 123 -0.53 -9.73 5.47
CA LEU A 123 0.74 -9.10 5.81
C LEU A 123 1.61 -9.97 6.72
N ALA A 124 0.98 -10.72 7.64
CA ALA A 124 1.69 -11.65 8.51
C ALA A 124 2.43 -12.74 7.72
N LYS A 125 1.88 -13.20 6.59
CA LYS A 125 2.51 -14.20 5.73
C LYS A 125 3.80 -13.70 5.07
N PHE A 126 3.97 -12.40 4.93
CA PHE A 126 5.19 -11.79 4.39
C PHE A 126 6.26 -11.55 5.45
N ASP A 127 5.99 -11.80 6.74
CA ASP A 127 6.89 -11.41 7.85
C ASP A 127 7.26 -9.91 7.76
N PHE A 128 6.26 -9.09 7.45
CA PHE A 128 6.49 -7.68 7.09
C PHE A 128 7.01 -6.86 8.27
N ASP A 129 6.66 -7.23 9.49
CA ASP A 129 7.18 -6.56 10.69
C ASP A 129 8.72 -6.57 10.74
N ASN A 130 9.32 -7.70 10.45
CA ASN A 130 10.78 -7.84 10.39
C ASN A 130 11.39 -7.00 9.25
N ILE A 131 10.72 -6.96 8.11
CA ILE A 131 11.17 -6.18 6.95
C ILE A 131 11.11 -4.68 7.24
N ILE A 132 10.06 -4.21 7.90
CA ILE A 132 9.96 -2.80 8.33
C ILE A 132 11.12 -2.45 9.25
N ARG A 133 11.43 -3.30 10.23
CA ARG A 133 12.55 -3.08 11.14
C ARG A 133 13.86 -2.93 10.38
N ARG A 134 14.13 -3.79 9.39
CA ARG A 134 15.34 -3.72 8.56
C ARG A 134 15.39 -2.42 7.74
N MET A 135 14.25 -1.97 7.22
CA MET A 135 14.18 -0.69 6.50
C MET A 135 14.44 0.50 7.43
N VAL A 136 13.95 0.46 8.65
CA VAL A 136 14.21 1.50 9.65
C VAL A 136 15.69 1.55 10.01
N GLU A 137 16.30 0.41 10.29
CA GLU A 137 17.72 0.31 10.64
C GLU A 137 18.64 0.81 9.53
N SER A 138 18.24 0.67 8.27
CA SER A 138 18.98 1.11 7.10
C SER A 138 18.60 2.51 6.58
N ASN A 139 17.67 3.19 7.23
CA ASN A 139 17.13 4.50 6.83
C ASN A 139 16.51 4.49 5.42
N THR A 140 15.88 3.37 5.01
CA THR A 140 15.27 3.24 3.69
C THR A 140 13.74 3.32 3.71
N LEU A 141 13.10 3.20 4.88
CA LEU A 141 11.63 3.15 4.97
C LEU A 141 10.96 4.37 4.34
N TYR A 142 11.38 5.56 4.70
CA TYR A 142 10.81 6.81 4.16
C TYR A 142 10.97 6.86 2.64
N LEU A 143 12.15 6.54 2.14
CA LEU A 143 12.45 6.59 0.71
C LEU A 143 11.60 5.59 -0.08
N VAL A 144 11.40 4.39 0.44
CA VAL A 144 10.56 3.36 -0.18
C VAL A 144 9.10 3.80 -0.22
N ILE A 145 8.56 4.30 0.90
CA ILE A 145 7.18 4.81 0.94
C ILE A 145 7.01 5.96 -0.04
N LYS A 146 7.97 6.88 -0.11
CA LYS A 146 7.95 8.01 -1.03
C LYS A 146 7.90 7.56 -2.48
N GLU A 147 8.72 6.58 -2.85
CA GLU A 147 8.74 6.07 -4.22
C GLU A 147 7.41 5.40 -4.59
N PHE A 148 6.84 4.60 -3.70
CA PHE A 148 5.52 4.00 -3.93
C PHE A 148 4.40 5.04 -4.01
N ASN A 149 4.55 6.19 -3.37
CA ASN A 149 3.57 7.28 -3.44
C ASN A 149 3.82 8.24 -4.61
N SER A 150 4.80 7.99 -5.45
CA SER A 150 4.99 8.73 -6.69
C SER A 150 3.86 8.43 -7.68
N GLN A 151 3.73 9.25 -8.72
CA GLN A 151 2.74 9.02 -9.77
C GLN A 151 2.91 7.64 -10.43
N LYS A 152 4.14 7.18 -10.56
CA LYS A 152 4.47 5.85 -11.11
C LYS A 152 4.03 4.70 -10.20
N GLY A 153 3.89 4.95 -8.92
CA GLY A 153 3.47 3.98 -7.92
C GLY A 153 1.96 3.88 -7.71
N TYR A 154 1.15 4.59 -8.47
CA TYR A 154 -0.30 4.53 -8.35
C TYR A 154 -0.85 3.17 -8.78
N LEU A 155 -1.59 2.50 -7.89
CA LEU A 155 -2.14 1.15 -8.09
C LEU A 155 -3.66 1.10 -7.90
N GLY A 156 -4.36 2.22 -8.09
CA GLY A 156 -5.81 2.30 -7.95
C GLY A 156 -6.55 1.51 -9.04
N PRO A 157 -7.80 1.05 -8.78
CA PRO A 157 -8.55 0.17 -9.68
C PRO A 157 -9.00 0.85 -10.98
N ASP A 158 -9.02 2.18 -11.02
CA ASP A 158 -9.35 2.95 -12.22
C ASP A 158 -8.27 2.88 -13.29
N LYS A 159 -7.01 2.61 -12.93
CA LYS A 159 -5.88 2.50 -13.86
C LYS A 159 -5.27 1.11 -13.90
N ILE A 160 -5.28 0.38 -12.78
CA ILE A 160 -4.65 -0.94 -12.65
C ILE A 160 -5.72 -1.93 -12.19
N SER A 161 -6.04 -2.90 -13.04
CA SER A 161 -6.93 -4.00 -12.67
C SER A 161 -6.21 -5.02 -11.79
N ALA A 162 -6.96 -5.91 -11.14
CA ALA A 162 -6.38 -7.00 -10.35
C ALA A 162 -5.48 -7.91 -11.21
N VAL A 163 -5.81 -8.08 -12.49
CA VAL A 163 -5.00 -8.87 -13.44
C VAL A 163 -3.69 -8.14 -13.74
N ASP A 164 -3.74 -6.83 -13.98
CA ASP A 164 -2.54 -6.03 -14.28
C ASP A 164 -1.55 -6.04 -13.13
N CYS A 165 -2.03 -6.03 -11.88
CA CYS A 165 -1.16 -6.14 -10.70
C CYS A 165 -0.31 -7.42 -10.70
N GLY A 166 -0.79 -8.50 -11.30
CA GLY A 166 -0.06 -9.75 -11.42
C GLY A 166 1.14 -9.69 -12.35
N TYR A 167 1.24 -8.67 -13.21
CA TYR A 167 2.34 -8.48 -14.16
C TYR A 167 3.44 -7.53 -13.65
N ILE A 168 3.26 -6.92 -12.51
CA ILE A 168 4.23 -6.02 -11.89
C ILE A 168 5.19 -6.82 -11.00
#